data_5be3db73245c562c37b812ecba69299b
#
_entry.id   5be3db73245c562c37b812ecba69299b
#
_cell.length_a   1.000
_cell.length_b   1.000
_cell.length_c   1.000
_cell.angle_alpha   90.00
_cell.angle_beta   90.00
_cell.angle_gamma   90.00
#
_symmetry.space_group_name_H-M   'P 1'
#
loop_
_entity.id
_entity.type
_entity.pdbx_description
1 polymer ?
#
loop_
_entity_poly.entity_id
_entity_poly.type
_entity_poly.pdbx_seq_one_letter_code
_entity_poly.pdbx_strand_id
1 'polypeptide(L)'
;MSKPKKKRTKKYQPGRPKIPTWAYDSWGQLTEKDFKIFEDAVKIDLGLIRMGTQEQCRYCDLIFAMKQLFAFSEKFSQDAEYQLLATMGTAAIHGMKNLADEVKEGKPRRPAVEAAMLKPLEHAIATYFKMMRELYRSEHEFARREADNLNLTKALQDVALGGVAVVAPDETDEEVSRCGVQSVAYVHGRCEPGYLVREDGQNFWMIPERETFVRITEPTLMFFLEEKPSYANTIRSQNQDHPN
;
A
#
# COMPACT_ATOMS: atom_id res chain seq x y z
N MET A 1 -45.39 -31.38 -28.55
CA MET A 1 -44.15 -31.67 -27.76
C MET A 1 -43.48 -30.36 -27.40
N SER A 2 -43.54 -29.92 -26.13
CA SER A 2 -42.94 -28.69 -25.66
C SER A 2 -41.44 -28.94 -25.30
N LYS A 3 -40.52 -28.10 -25.83
CA LYS A 3 -39.10 -28.19 -25.56
C LYS A 3 -38.80 -27.94 -24.06
N PRO A 4 -37.96 -28.75 -23.41
CA PRO A 4 -37.64 -28.57 -22.01
C PRO A 4 -36.91 -27.23 -21.80
N LYS A 5 -37.41 -26.39 -20.87
CA LYS A 5 -36.75 -25.16 -20.48
C LYS A 5 -35.39 -25.47 -19.80
N LYS A 6 -34.29 -25.02 -20.42
CA LYS A 6 -32.95 -25.10 -19.82
C LYS A 6 -32.97 -24.40 -18.47
N LYS A 7 -32.72 -25.14 -17.37
CA LYS A 7 -32.49 -24.56 -16.04
C LYS A 7 -31.25 -23.69 -16.09
N ARG A 8 -31.42 -22.40 -15.82
CA ARG A 8 -30.28 -21.46 -15.62
C ARG A 8 -29.55 -21.83 -14.33
N THR A 9 -28.42 -22.53 -14.47
CA THR A 9 -27.51 -22.86 -13.39
C THR A 9 -26.41 -21.78 -13.22
N LYS A 10 -26.75 -20.50 -13.32
CA LYS A 10 -25.83 -19.48 -12.79
C LYS A 10 -26.04 -19.43 -11.28
N LYS A 11 -25.14 -20.09 -10.52
CA LYS A 11 -24.98 -19.80 -9.09
C LYS A 11 -24.81 -18.30 -8.96
N TYR A 12 -25.77 -17.65 -8.31
CA TYR A 12 -25.67 -16.26 -7.92
C TYR A 12 -24.54 -16.16 -6.92
N GLN A 13 -23.39 -15.69 -7.36
CA GLN A 13 -22.37 -15.20 -6.43
C GLN A 13 -22.79 -13.79 -6.07
N PRO A 14 -23.08 -13.52 -4.79
CA PRO A 14 -23.30 -12.15 -4.34
C PRO A 14 -22.00 -11.37 -4.55
N GLY A 15 -21.90 -10.73 -5.71
CA GLY A 15 -20.85 -9.74 -5.95
C GLY A 15 -21.00 -8.61 -4.93
N ARG A 16 -19.89 -7.97 -4.55
CA ARG A 16 -19.97 -6.74 -3.76
C ARG A 16 -21.00 -5.82 -4.37
N PRO A 17 -21.81 -5.12 -3.55
CA PRO A 17 -22.84 -4.23 -4.04
C PRO A 17 -22.20 -3.21 -4.99
N LYS A 18 -22.69 -3.17 -6.22
CA LYS A 18 -22.25 -2.17 -7.20
C LYS A 18 -22.69 -0.81 -6.72
N ILE A 19 -21.83 0.20 -6.90
CA ILE A 19 -22.24 1.58 -6.67
C ILE A 19 -23.44 1.87 -7.58
N PRO A 20 -24.60 2.22 -7.05
CA PRO A 20 -25.78 2.43 -7.87
C PRO A 20 -25.57 3.61 -8.84
N THR A 21 -26.21 3.58 -9.99
CA THR A 21 -26.11 4.66 -10.99
C THR A 21 -26.58 6.01 -10.46
N TRP A 22 -27.49 6.03 -9.52
CA TRP A 22 -28.00 7.25 -8.89
C TRP A 22 -26.99 7.91 -7.93
N ALA A 23 -25.92 7.20 -7.56
CA ALA A 23 -24.82 7.76 -6.76
C ALA A 23 -23.92 8.72 -7.56
N TYR A 24 -24.09 8.75 -8.88
CA TYR A 24 -23.34 9.64 -9.76
C TYR A 24 -24.23 10.77 -10.25
N ASP A 25 -23.64 11.94 -10.37
CA ASP A 25 -24.28 13.12 -10.93
C ASP A 25 -24.45 13.02 -12.49
N SER A 26 -24.98 14.06 -13.10
CA SER A 26 -25.15 14.12 -14.55
C SER A 26 -23.84 14.10 -15.34
N TRP A 27 -22.72 14.38 -14.71
CA TRP A 27 -21.37 14.36 -15.28
C TRP A 27 -20.67 13.02 -15.09
N GLY A 28 -21.28 12.11 -14.31
CA GLY A 28 -20.73 10.80 -14.01
C GLY A 28 -19.72 10.80 -12.84
N GLN A 29 -19.69 11.85 -12.05
CA GLN A 29 -18.89 11.92 -10.81
C GLN A 29 -19.75 11.54 -9.59
N LEU A 30 -19.11 11.01 -8.53
CA LEU A 30 -19.81 10.69 -7.29
C LEU A 30 -20.40 11.95 -6.68
N THR A 31 -21.67 11.87 -6.25
CA THR A 31 -22.27 12.98 -5.48
C THR A 31 -21.59 13.09 -4.12
N GLU A 32 -21.51 14.29 -3.57
CA GLU A 32 -20.89 14.52 -2.25
C GLU A 32 -21.53 13.68 -1.14
N LYS A 33 -22.84 13.47 -1.22
CA LYS A 33 -23.59 12.62 -0.28
C LYS A 33 -23.13 11.16 -0.33
N ASP A 34 -22.97 10.63 -1.54
CA ASP A 34 -22.60 9.22 -1.72
C ASP A 34 -21.11 9.00 -1.48
N PHE A 35 -20.26 9.99 -1.85
CA PHE A 35 -18.86 9.99 -1.50
C PHE A 35 -18.66 9.89 0.02
N LYS A 36 -19.43 10.64 0.79
CA LYS A 36 -19.33 10.64 2.26
C LYS A 36 -19.56 9.25 2.86
N ILE A 37 -20.42 8.42 2.27
CA ILE A 37 -20.64 7.05 2.74
C ILE A 37 -19.35 6.22 2.67
N PHE A 38 -18.59 6.35 1.57
CA PHE A 38 -17.30 5.67 1.43
C PHE A 38 -16.26 6.25 2.37
N GLU A 39 -16.23 7.56 2.49
CA GLU A 39 -15.31 8.26 3.39
C GLU A 39 -15.52 7.82 4.83
N ASP A 40 -16.77 7.74 5.28
CA ASP A 40 -17.11 7.34 6.65
C ASP A 40 -16.74 5.87 6.91
N ALA A 41 -16.95 4.96 5.95
CA ALA A 41 -16.57 3.55 6.09
C ALA A 41 -15.04 3.40 6.29
N VAL A 42 -14.24 4.05 5.45
CA VAL A 42 -12.78 4.00 5.56
C VAL A 42 -12.29 4.68 6.85
N LYS A 43 -12.92 5.78 7.27
CA LYS A 43 -12.57 6.48 8.53
C LYS A 43 -12.91 5.63 9.77
N ILE A 44 -13.99 4.85 9.73
CA ILE A 44 -14.32 3.90 10.80
C ILE A 44 -13.21 2.85 10.92
N ASP A 45 -12.79 2.25 9.81
CA ASP A 45 -11.73 1.26 9.80
C ASP A 45 -10.40 1.85 10.33
N LEU A 46 -10.06 3.08 9.91
CA LEU A 46 -8.89 3.78 10.42
C LEU A 46 -8.98 4.04 11.93
N GLY A 47 -10.15 4.42 12.42
CA GLY A 47 -10.41 4.58 13.86
C GLY A 47 -10.20 3.29 14.64
N LEU A 48 -10.66 2.16 14.09
CA LEU A 48 -10.48 0.83 14.70
C LEU A 48 -9.00 0.44 14.78
N ILE A 49 -8.23 0.68 13.71
CA ILE A 49 -6.76 0.46 13.71
C ILE A 49 -6.07 1.29 14.80
N ARG A 50 -6.41 2.59 14.91
CA ARG A 50 -5.85 3.47 15.94
C ARG A 50 -6.16 3.02 17.36
N MET A 51 -7.32 2.42 17.57
CA MET A 51 -7.72 1.88 18.89
C MET A 51 -7.08 0.53 19.18
N GLY A 52 -6.42 -0.12 18.22
CA GLY A 52 -5.88 -1.47 18.36
C GLY A 52 -6.96 -2.55 18.50
N THR A 53 -8.18 -2.27 18.05
CA THR A 53 -9.27 -3.24 18.10
C THR A 53 -9.10 -4.27 16.98
N GLN A 54 -9.03 -5.54 17.37
CA GLN A 54 -8.66 -6.64 16.47
C GLN A 54 -9.82 -7.55 16.11
N GLU A 55 -11.04 -7.12 16.21
CA GLU A 55 -12.14 -8.00 15.79
C GLU A 55 -11.98 -8.30 14.29
N GLN A 56 -11.90 -9.58 14.03
CA GLN A 56 -11.66 -10.18 12.71
C GLN A 56 -12.48 -9.51 11.60
N CYS A 57 -11.84 -9.28 10.48
CA CYS A 57 -12.42 -8.82 9.21
C CYS A 57 -12.84 -7.34 9.11
N ARG A 58 -12.41 -6.45 9.99
CA ARG A 58 -12.94 -5.07 9.98
C ARG A 58 -12.09 -4.04 9.22
N TYR A 59 -10.98 -4.44 8.61
CA TYR A 59 -10.18 -3.52 7.78
C TYR A 59 -10.43 -3.73 6.28
N CYS A 60 -11.58 -4.33 5.93
CA CYS A 60 -11.88 -4.67 4.54
C CYS A 60 -11.98 -3.44 3.65
N ASP A 61 -12.59 -2.37 4.15
CA ASP A 61 -12.78 -1.15 3.36
C ASP A 61 -11.46 -0.40 3.19
N LEU A 62 -10.62 -0.39 4.23
CA LEU A 62 -9.31 0.21 4.19
C LEU A 62 -8.36 -0.55 3.26
N ILE A 63 -8.31 -1.88 3.37
CA ILE A 63 -7.51 -2.71 2.45
C ILE A 63 -8.02 -2.57 1.01
N PHE A 64 -9.33 -2.48 0.84
CA PHE A 64 -9.92 -2.31 -0.48
C PHE A 64 -9.59 -0.93 -1.07
N ALA A 65 -9.56 0.12 -0.25
CA ALA A 65 -9.11 1.45 -0.66
C ALA A 65 -7.65 1.42 -1.15
N MET A 66 -6.76 0.72 -0.44
CA MET A 66 -5.36 0.56 -0.87
C MET A 66 -5.25 -0.22 -2.18
N LYS A 67 -6.05 -1.28 -2.36
CA LYS A 67 -6.12 -2.03 -3.62
C LYS A 67 -6.58 -1.17 -4.80
N GLN A 68 -7.58 -0.31 -4.59
CA GLN A 68 -8.07 0.59 -5.63
C GLN A 68 -7.03 1.66 -5.97
N LEU A 69 -6.35 2.23 -4.96
CA LEU A 69 -5.29 3.20 -5.17
C LEU A 69 -4.13 2.58 -5.96
N PHE A 70 -3.75 1.34 -5.64
CA PHE A 70 -2.72 0.60 -6.37
C PHE A 70 -3.14 0.32 -7.82
N ALA A 71 -4.34 -0.24 -8.03
CA ALA A 71 -4.85 -0.57 -9.36
C ALA A 71 -5.00 0.67 -10.25
N PHE A 72 -5.39 1.80 -9.65
CA PHE A 72 -5.50 3.07 -10.36
C PHE A 72 -4.14 3.60 -10.79
N SER A 73 -3.12 3.54 -9.92
CA SER A 73 -1.77 4.00 -10.23
C SER A 73 -1.13 3.22 -11.38
N GLU A 74 -1.40 1.92 -11.46
CA GLU A 74 -0.87 1.06 -12.54
C GLU A 74 -1.38 1.46 -13.92
N LYS A 75 -2.62 1.94 -14.02
CA LYS A 75 -3.28 2.16 -15.31
C LYS A 75 -3.41 3.61 -15.74
N PHE A 76 -3.70 4.52 -14.80
CA PHE A 76 -4.09 5.90 -15.10
C PHE A 76 -3.06 6.92 -14.67
N SER A 77 -2.32 6.63 -13.65
CA SER A 77 -1.24 7.47 -13.17
C SER A 77 0.08 6.83 -13.59
N GLN A 78 0.87 7.52 -14.38
CA GLN A 78 2.28 7.17 -14.56
C GLN A 78 3.09 7.51 -13.30
N ASP A 79 2.39 7.90 -12.23
CA ASP A 79 2.99 8.33 -10.99
C ASP A 79 3.27 7.12 -10.09
N ALA A 80 4.53 6.69 -10.07
CA ALA A 80 5.00 5.64 -9.19
C ALA A 80 4.75 5.95 -7.70
N GLU A 81 4.56 7.22 -7.33
CA GLU A 81 4.29 7.64 -5.96
C GLU A 81 2.98 7.03 -5.43
N TYR A 82 1.92 6.95 -6.24
CA TYR A 82 0.65 6.35 -5.79
C TYR A 82 0.78 4.85 -5.52
N GLN A 83 1.56 4.15 -6.34
CA GLN A 83 1.83 2.73 -6.12
C GLN A 83 2.63 2.50 -4.84
N LEU A 84 3.69 3.28 -4.65
CA LEU A 84 4.50 3.24 -3.45
C LEU A 84 3.69 3.59 -2.20
N LEU A 85 2.83 4.61 -2.29
CA LEU A 85 1.98 5.05 -1.20
C LEU A 85 0.93 3.99 -0.83
N ALA A 86 0.30 3.34 -1.81
CA ALA A 86 -0.62 2.23 -1.59
C ALA A 86 0.09 1.04 -0.93
N THR A 87 1.32 0.76 -1.35
CA THR A 87 2.18 -0.28 -0.78
C THR A 87 2.53 0.03 0.67
N MET A 88 2.98 1.26 0.96
CA MET A 88 3.26 1.70 2.32
C MET A 88 2.03 1.69 3.22
N GLY A 89 0.89 2.16 2.73
CA GLY A 89 -0.38 2.11 3.45
C GLY A 89 -0.76 0.67 3.83
N THR A 90 -0.57 -0.27 2.90
CA THR A 90 -0.82 -1.69 3.17
C THR A 90 0.15 -2.28 4.20
N ALA A 91 1.44 -1.97 4.07
CA ALA A 91 2.46 -2.38 5.03
C ALA A 91 2.16 -1.83 6.43
N ALA A 92 1.72 -0.57 6.51
CA ALA A 92 1.30 0.06 7.76
C ALA A 92 0.09 -0.64 8.40
N ILE A 93 -0.92 -1.04 7.63
CA ILE A 93 -2.07 -1.81 8.13
C ILE A 93 -1.61 -3.12 8.75
N HIS A 94 -0.75 -3.86 8.06
CA HIS A 94 -0.20 -5.12 8.58
C HIS A 94 0.68 -4.91 9.82
N GLY A 95 1.53 -3.88 9.81
CA GLY A 95 2.37 -3.53 10.95
C GLY A 95 1.55 -3.15 12.18
N MET A 96 0.52 -2.33 12.02
CA MET A 96 -0.39 -1.96 13.11
C MET A 96 -1.14 -3.17 13.68
N LYS A 97 -1.53 -4.11 12.82
CA LYS A 97 -2.12 -5.38 13.27
C LYS A 97 -1.13 -6.17 14.12
N ASN A 98 0.11 -6.33 13.66
CA ASN A 98 1.14 -7.05 14.39
C ASN A 98 1.42 -6.41 15.76
N LEU A 99 1.54 -5.07 15.82
CA LEU A 99 1.69 -4.34 17.08
C LEU A 99 0.52 -4.58 18.04
N ALA A 100 -0.68 -4.62 17.53
CA ALA A 100 -1.84 -4.90 18.35
C ALA A 100 -1.86 -6.37 18.85
N ASP A 101 -1.39 -7.35 18.05
CA ASP A 101 -1.22 -8.74 18.48
C ASP A 101 -0.14 -8.84 19.57
N GLU A 102 0.98 -8.14 19.42
CA GLU A 102 2.02 -8.06 20.45
C GLU A 102 1.51 -7.52 21.80
N VAL A 103 0.67 -6.49 21.78
CA VAL A 103 0.05 -5.92 22.99
C VAL A 103 -0.87 -6.96 23.67
N LYS A 104 -1.60 -7.78 22.90
CA LYS A 104 -2.39 -8.89 23.46
C LYS A 104 -1.53 -9.98 24.12
N GLU A 105 -0.34 -10.20 23.57
CA GLU A 105 0.65 -11.10 24.14
C GLU A 105 1.33 -10.53 25.40
N GLY A 106 0.97 -9.31 25.82
CA GLY A 106 1.48 -8.66 27.02
C GLY A 106 2.72 -7.80 26.77
N LYS A 107 3.13 -7.57 25.53
CA LYS A 107 4.21 -6.65 25.21
C LYS A 107 3.77 -5.19 25.40
N PRO A 108 4.69 -4.28 25.75
CA PRO A 108 4.35 -2.87 25.93
C PRO A 108 3.96 -2.22 24.60
N ARG A 109 2.99 -1.32 24.64
CA ARG A 109 2.62 -0.50 23.51
C ARG A 109 3.76 0.42 23.08
N ARG A 110 3.95 0.61 21.76
CA ARG A 110 5.01 1.42 21.17
C ARG A 110 4.43 2.62 20.38
N PRO A 111 3.98 3.71 21.05
CA PRO A 111 3.25 4.79 20.39
C PRO A 111 4.03 5.50 19.28
N ALA A 112 5.35 5.61 19.39
CA ALA A 112 6.19 6.24 18.37
C ALA A 112 6.21 5.40 17.07
N VAL A 113 6.27 4.07 17.20
CA VAL A 113 6.22 3.14 16.05
C VAL A 113 4.84 3.16 15.42
N GLU A 114 3.78 3.16 16.24
CA GLU A 114 2.40 3.30 15.75
C GLU A 114 2.21 4.59 14.95
N ALA A 115 2.72 5.72 15.46
CA ALA A 115 2.66 7.01 14.79
C ALA A 115 3.42 7.01 13.44
N ALA A 116 4.59 6.36 13.37
CA ALA A 116 5.36 6.23 12.15
C ALA A 116 4.61 5.44 11.06
N MET A 117 3.83 4.43 11.44
CA MET A 117 3.00 3.66 10.52
C MET A 117 1.72 4.41 10.10
N LEU A 118 1.12 5.16 11.02
CA LEU A 118 -0.12 5.91 10.73
C LEU A 118 0.09 7.03 9.71
N LYS A 119 1.23 7.71 9.71
CA LYS A 119 1.51 8.83 8.80
C LYS A 119 1.35 8.47 7.31
N PRO A 120 2.07 7.47 6.77
CA PRO A 120 1.91 7.08 5.37
C PRO A 120 0.52 6.50 5.07
N LEU A 121 -0.12 5.81 6.03
CA LEU A 121 -1.47 5.30 5.87
C LEU A 121 -2.49 6.43 5.73
N GLU A 122 -2.42 7.46 6.56
CA GLU A 122 -3.29 8.63 6.50
C GLU A 122 -3.11 9.39 5.18
N HIS A 123 -1.88 9.51 4.71
CA HIS A 123 -1.59 10.11 3.42
C HIS A 123 -2.16 9.27 2.27
N ALA A 124 -1.99 7.95 2.31
CA ALA A 124 -2.58 7.05 1.32
C ALA A 124 -4.11 7.17 1.26
N ILE A 125 -4.77 7.26 2.42
CA ILE A 125 -6.22 7.47 2.52
C ILE A 125 -6.63 8.83 1.95
N ALA A 126 -5.91 9.90 2.28
CA ALA A 126 -6.19 11.23 1.75
C ALA A 126 -6.04 11.27 0.22
N THR A 127 -5.01 10.63 -0.32
CA THR A 127 -4.78 10.48 -1.76
C THR A 127 -5.89 9.65 -2.41
N TYR A 128 -6.30 8.55 -1.78
CA TYR A 128 -7.43 7.75 -2.24
C TYR A 128 -8.72 8.57 -2.31
N PHE A 129 -9.04 9.37 -1.28
CA PHE A 129 -10.23 10.21 -1.29
C PHE A 129 -10.17 11.29 -2.37
N LYS A 130 -9.00 11.89 -2.59
CA LYS A 130 -8.81 12.84 -3.69
C LYS A 130 -9.06 12.16 -5.03
N MET A 131 -8.45 11.01 -5.26
CA MET A 131 -8.66 10.20 -6.47
C MET A 131 -10.15 9.87 -6.67
N MET A 132 -10.84 9.39 -5.63
CA MET A 132 -12.25 9.00 -5.72
C MET A 132 -13.17 10.16 -6.11
N ARG A 133 -12.83 11.40 -5.74
CA ARG A 133 -13.62 12.59 -6.13
C ARG A 133 -13.42 13.00 -7.59
N GLU A 134 -12.24 12.72 -8.14
CA GLU A 134 -11.87 13.12 -9.50
C GLU A 134 -12.30 12.09 -10.56
N LEU A 135 -12.56 10.84 -10.16
CA LEU A 135 -12.89 9.76 -11.08
C LEU A 135 -14.32 9.82 -11.61
N TYR A 136 -14.44 9.48 -12.89
CA TYR A 136 -15.73 9.21 -13.50
C TYR A 136 -16.20 7.78 -13.22
N ARG A 137 -17.49 7.55 -13.40
CA ARG A 137 -18.12 6.24 -13.12
C ARG A 137 -17.41 5.06 -13.78
N SER A 138 -17.01 5.18 -15.04
CA SER A 138 -16.31 4.10 -15.77
C SER A 138 -14.96 3.76 -15.13
N GLU A 139 -14.27 4.75 -14.61
CA GLU A 139 -12.98 4.63 -13.94
C GLU A 139 -13.14 4.02 -12.56
N HIS A 140 -14.19 4.41 -11.82
CA HIS A 140 -14.56 3.76 -10.55
C HIS A 140 -14.88 2.27 -10.75
N GLU A 141 -15.69 1.95 -11.77
CA GLU A 141 -16.04 0.56 -12.08
C GLU A 141 -14.81 -0.25 -12.48
N PHE A 142 -13.87 0.37 -13.20
CA PHE A 142 -12.59 -0.22 -13.53
C PHE A 142 -11.73 -0.44 -12.27
N ALA A 143 -11.40 0.60 -11.51
CA ALA A 143 -10.56 0.51 -10.32
C ALA A 143 -11.09 -0.52 -9.33
N ARG A 144 -12.41 -0.59 -9.17
CA ARG A 144 -13.07 -1.57 -8.33
C ARG A 144 -12.92 -3.00 -8.84
N ARG A 145 -13.11 -3.23 -10.15
CA ARG A 145 -12.96 -4.56 -10.75
C ARG A 145 -11.52 -5.05 -10.63
N GLU A 146 -10.54 -4.19 -10.89
CA GLU A 146 -9.14 -4.55 -10.76
C GLU A 146 -8.77 -4.80 -9.29
N ALA A 147 -9.27 -3.99 -8.35
CA ALA A 147 -9.07 -4.20 -6.92
C ALA A 147 -9.67 -5.54 -6.43
N ASP A 148 -10.82 -5.97 -6.96
CA ASP A 148 -11.42 -7.27 -6.65
C ASP A 148 -10.53 -8.44 -7.14
N ASN A 149 -9.86 -8.27 -8.29
CA ASN A 149 -8.98 -9.26 -8.87
C ASN A 149 -7.55 -9.20 -8.34
N LEU A 150 -7.14 -8.07 -7.75
CA LEU A 150 -5.79 -7.86 -7.26
C LEU A 150 -5.50 -8.77 -6.05
N ASN A 151 -4.53 -9.65 -6.21
CA ASN A 151 -3.90 -10.32 -5.09
C ASN A 151 -2.82 -9.39 -4.53
N LEU A 152 -3.16 -8.63 -3.47
CA LEU A 152 -2.26 -7.63 -2.93
C LEU A 152 -0.94 -8.24 -2.44
N THR A 153 -0.96 -9.45 -1.85
CA THR A 153 0.26 -10.14 -1.43
C THR A 153 1.18 -10.41 -2.62
N LYS A 154 0.61 -10.88 -3.74
CA LYS A 154 1.39 -11.09 -4.96
C LYS A 154 1.89 -9.78 -5.55
N ALA A 155 1.04 -8.74 -5.61
CA ALA A 155 1.44 -7.42 -6.09
C ALA A 155 2.58 -6.81 -5.25
N LEU A 156 2.54 -6.99 -3.93
CA LEU A 156 3.63 -6.58 -3.04
C LEU A 156 4.91 -7.38 -3.30
N GLN A 157 4.80 -8.69 -3.56
CA GLN A 157 5.94 -9.52 -3.97
C GLN A 157 6.48 -9.12 -5.35
N ASP A 158 5.61 -8.74 -6.29
CA ASP A 158 6.01 -8.28 -7.63
C ASP A 158 6.73 -6.92 -7.59
N VAL A 159 6.44 -6.09 -6.58
CA VAL A 159 7.24 -4.88 -6.26
C VAL A 159 8.58 -5.26 -5.61
N ALA A 160 8.79 -6.56 -5.34
CA ALA A 160 10.03 -7.11 -4.79
C ALA A 160 10.42 -6.47 -3.44
N LEU A 161 9.55 -6.64 -2.44
CA LEU A 161 9.81 -6.13 -1.11
C LEU A 161 10.68 -7.11 -0.30
N GLY A 162 11.87 -6.68 0.07
CA GLY A 162 12.78 -7.40 0.97
C GLY A 162 12.43 -7.29 2.45
N GLY A 163 11.35 -6.57 2.79
CA GLY A 163 10.88 -6.39 4.16
C GLY A 163 10.43 -4.97 4.46
N VAL A 164 9.80 -4.82 5.63
CA VAL A 164 9.33 -3.53 6.16
C VAL A 164 9.92 -3.35 7.56
N ALA A 165 10.44 -2.18 7.84
CA ALA A 165 10.98 -1.83 9.14
C ALA A 165 10.55 -0.41 9.54
N VAL A 166 10.54 -0.14 10.85
CA VAL A 166 10.48 1.23 11.38
C VAL A 166 11.85 1.56 11.94
N VAL A 167 12.51 2.52 11.31
CA VAL A 167 13.85 2.97 11.67
C VAL A 167 13.76 4.14 12.63
N ALA A 168 14.31 3.98 13.81
CA ALA A 168 14.46 5.06 14.79
C ALA A 168 15.73 5.89 14.51
N PRO A 169 15.82 7.14 15.04
CA PRO A 169 16.95 8.04 14.79
C PRO A 169 18.33 7.46 15.15
N ASP A 170 18.37 6.68 16.22
CA ASP A 170 19.60 6.17 16.87
C ASP A 170 19.59 4.65 17.10
N GLU A 171 18.56 3.96 16.68
CA GLU A 171 18.40 2.52 16.91
C GLU A 171 19.22 1.69 15.90
N THR A 172 20.01 0.74 16.42
CA THR A 172 20.68 -0.31 15.64
C THR A 172 19.92 -1.61 15.82
N ASP A 173 18.82 -1.77 15.13
CA ASP A 173 18.24 -3.09 15.01
C ASP A 173 18.98 -3.90 13.93
N GLU A 174 19.06 -5.23 14.07
CA GLU A 174 19.68 -6.11 13.07
C GLU A 174 19.02 -5.96 11.68
N GLU A 175 17.75 -5.60 11.64
CA GLU A 175 17.02 -5.28 10.40
C GLU A 175 17.54 -4.01 9.72
N VAL A 176 18.08 -3.05 10.47
CA VAL A 176 18.70 -1.81 9.96
C VAL A 176 20.09 -2.06 9.38
N SER A 177 20.67 -3.24 9.57
CA SER A 177 21.97 -3.64 8.97
C SER A 177 21.94 -3.70 7.43
N ARG A 178 20.81 -3.44 6.80
CA ARG A 178 20.65 -3.30 5.33
C ARG A 178 21.02 -1.92 4.81
N CYS A 179 21.92 -1.20 5.48
CA CYS A 179 22.51 0.04 4.95
C CYS A 179 23.11 -0.24 3.56
N GLY A 180 22.77 0.61 2.58
CA GLY A 180 23.20 0.46 1.19
C GLY A 180 22.27 -0.38 0.29
N VAL A 181 21.22 -0.98 0.82
CA VAL A 181 20.15 -1.58 0.02
C VAL A 181 19.16 -0.52 -0.41
N GLN A 182 18.79 -0.51 -1.68
CA GLN A 182 17.75 0.40 -2.17
C GLN A 182 16.45 0.16 -1.42
N SER A 183 15.86 1.24 -0.95
CA SER A 183 14.68 1.21 -0.10
C SER A 183 13.77 2.40 -0.43
N VAL A 184 12.59 2.41 0.15
CA VAL A 184 11.68 3.56 0.11
C VAL A 184 11.31 3.92 1.54
N ALA A 185 11.52 5.17 1.91
CA ALA A 185 11.14 5.69 3.21
C ALA A 185 10.05 6.75 3.09
N TYR A 186 9.19 6.84 4.11
CA TYR A 186 8.23 7.93 4.20
C TYR A 186 8.83 9.10 4.94
N VAL A 187 9.44 10.03 4.20
CA VAL A 187 10.12 11.21 4.74
C VAL A 187 9.51 12.49 4.17
N HIS A 188 9.40 13.53 5.00
CA HIS A 188 8.83 14.82 4.62
C HIS A 188 7.47 14.74 3.89
N GLY A 189 6.62 13.78 4.28
CA GLY A 189 5.29 13.61 3.70
C GLY A 189 5.25 12.94 2.32
N ARG A 190 6.35 12.30 1.89
CA ARG A 190 6.46 11.61 0.61
C ARG A 190 7.12 10.25 0.75
N CYS A 191 6.83 9.37 -0.21
CA CYS A 191 7.54 8.11 -0.38
C CYS A 191 8.78 8.37 -1.25
N GLU A 192 9.95 8.47 -0.62
CA GLU A 192 11.21 8.81 -1.30
C GLU A 192 12.09 7.57 -1.44
N PRO A 193 12.41 7.14 -2.69
CA PRO A 193 13.39 6.10 -2.93
C PRO A 193 14.79 6.56 -2.51
N GLY A 194 15.59 5.67 -1.95
CA GLY A 194 16.94 6.02 -1.52
C GLY A 194 17.63 4.92 -0.72
N TYR A 195 18.53 5.34 0.14
CA TYR A 195 19.35 4.44 0.95
C TYR A 195 19.41 4.93 2.40
N LEU A 196 19.36 3.98 3.34
CA LEU A 196 19.67 4.27 4.73
C LEU A 196 21.19 4.36 4.88
N VAL A 197 21.66 5.48 5.42
CA VAL A 197 23.07 5.72 5.73
C VAL A 197 23.20 6.01 7.22
N ARG A 198 24.18 5.38 7.86
CA ARG A 198 24.49 5.62 9.26
C ARG A 198 25.83 6.32 9.39
N GLU A 199 25.84 7.45 10.10
CA GLU A 199 27.04 8.23 10.38
C GLU A 199 26.98 8.73 11.83
N ASP A 200 28.06 8.55 12.58
CA ASP A 200 28.19 8.96 13.98
C ASP A 200 27.03 8.51 14.91
N GLY A 201 26.55 7.29 14.69
CA GLY A 201 25.44 6.71 15.47
C GLY A 201 24.07 7.27 15.12
N GLN A 202 23.94 8.07 14.08
CA GLN A 202 22.69 8.64 13.61
C GLN A 202 22.29 8.07 12.24
N ASN A 203 21.00 7.97 12.00
CA ASN A 203 20.44 7.48 10.75
C ASN A 203 20.08 8.65 9.82
N PHE A 204 20.47 8.54 8.57
CA PHE A 204 20.19 9.48 7.49
C PHE A 204 19.53 8.74 6.33
N TRP A 205 18.63 9.44 5.66
CA TRP A 205 18.05 9.01 4.40
C TRP A 205 18.73 9.72 3.24
N MET A 206 19.44 9.00 2.39
CA MET A 206 20.09 9.54 1.21
C MET A 206 19.16 9.38 0.01
N ILE A 207 18.82 10.49 -0.64
CA ILE A 207 17.99 10.55 -1.86
C ILE A 207 18.92 10.76 -3.06
N PRO A 208 19.18 9.71 -3.87
CA PRO A 208 20.18 9.78 -4.95
C PRO A 208 19.86 10.84 -6.01
N GLU A 209 18.59 10.97 -6.37
CA GLU A 209 18.16 11.92 -7.42
C GLU A 209 18.45 13.39 -7.09
N ARG A 210 18.56 13.72 -5.80
CA ARG A 210 18.78 15.08 -5.31
C ARG A 210 20.14 15.25 -4.64
N GLU A 211 20.92 14.18 -4.53
CA GLU A 211 22.16 14.13 -3.76
C GLU A 211 21.99 14.70 -2.33
N THR A 212 20.85 14.42 -1.70
CA THR A 212 20.45 15.03 -0.42
C THR A 212 20.40 13.98 0.66
N PHE A 213 20.97 14.32 1.84
CA PHE A 213 20.86 13.54 3.06
C PHE A 213 19.81 14.16 3.97
N VAL A 214 18.82 13.38 4.35
CA VAL A 214 17.77 13.77 5.27
C VAL A 214 18.00 13.04 6.58
N ARG A 215 18.27 13.78 7.66
CA ARG A 215 18.42 13.16 8.97
C ARG A 215 17.09 12.60 9.44
N ILE A 216 17.09 11.34 9.88
CA ILE A 216 15.94 10.72 10.52
C ILE A 216 15.90 11.23 11.96
N THR A 217 14.90 12.06 12.29
CA THR A 217 14.72 12.68 13.61
C THR A 217 13.62 12.02 14.43
N GLU A 218 12.84 11.14 13.81
CA GLU A 218 11.73 10.42 14.42
C GLU A 218 11.58 9.04 13.78
N PRO A 219 10.94 8.08 14.44
CA PRO A 219 10.70 6.76 13.86
C PRO A 219 10.02 6.87 12.49
N THR A 220 10.63 6.25 11.48
CA THR A 220 10.24 6.39 10.07
C THR A 220 9.97 5.02 9.48
N LEU A 221 8.80 4.86 8.84
CA LEU A 221 8.45 3.64 8.12
C LEU A 221 9.26 3.55 6.82
N MET A 222 9.83 2.39 6.60
CA MET A 222 10.70 2.11 5.47
C MET A 222 10.39 0.71 4.93
N PHE A 223 10.47 0.51 3.63
CA PHE A 223 10.48 -0.82 3.04
C PHE A 223 11.68 -1.00 2.11
N PHE A 224 12.26 -2.19 2.17
CA PHE A 224 13.43 -2.56 1.39
C PHE A 224 12.99 -3.12 0.05
N LEU A 225 13.64 -2.68 -1.03
CA LEU A 225 13.44 -3.21 -2.36
C LEU A 225 14.44 -4.34 -2.58
N GLU A 226 13.99 -5.51 -3.03
CA GLU A 226 14.90 -6.53 -3.51
C GLU A 226 15.37 -6.16 -4.92
N GLU A 227 16.68 -6.23 -5.16
CA GLU A 227 17.21 -6.11 -6.51
C GLU A 227 16.68 -7.29 -7.35
N LYS A 228 15.78 -7.02 -8.28
CA LYS A 228 15.45 -8.01 -9.31
C LYS A 228 16.73 -8.27 -10.11
N PRO A 229 17.17 -9.53 -10.25
CA PRO A 229 18.32 -9.84 -11.09
C PRO A 229 18.03 -9.24 -12.48
N SER A 230 18.83 -8.25 -12.89
CA SER A 230 18.60 -7.59 -14.16
C SER A 230 18.78 -8.64 -15.25
N TYR A 231 17.82 -8.77 -16.15
CA TYR A 231 17.88 -9.66 -17.32
C TYR A 231 19.17 -9.47 -18.15
N ALA A 232 19.82 -8.32 -18.04
CA ALA A 232 21.11 -8.04 -18.64
C ALA A 232 22.25 -8.94 -18.13
N ASN A 233 22.19 -9.41 -16.89
CA ASN A 233 23.20 -10.33 -16.33
C ASN A 233 22.95 -11.77 -16.78
N THR A 234 21.71 -12.16 -17.07
CA THR A 234 21.38 -13.50 -17.57
C THR A 234 21.88 -13.70 -19.02
N ILE A 235 21.87 -12.65 -19.83
CA ILE A 235 22.37 -12.71 -21.22
C ILE A 235 23.90 -12.77 -21.24
N ARG A 236 24.59 -12.13 -20.29
CA ARG A 236 26.07 -12.19 -20.21
C ARG A 236 26.60 -13.55 -19.76
N SER A 237 25.90 -14.22 -18.84
CA SER A 237 26.30 -15.57 -18.39
C SER A 237 26.06 -16.65 -19.46
N GLN A 238 25.05 -16.51 -20.32
CA GLN A 238 24.78 -17.46 -21.40
C GLN A 238 25.76 -17.34 -22.58
N ASN A 239 26.41 -16.18 -22.75
CA ASN A 239 27.37 -15.98 -23.84
C ASN A 239 28.81 -16.34 -23.45
N GLN A 240 29.09 -16.72 -22.20
CA GLN A 240 30.42 -17.14 -21.75
C GLN A 240 30.62 -18.66 -21.78
N ASP A 241 29.58 -19.46 -22.00
CA ASP A 241 29.66 -20.93 -22.01
C ASP A 241 29.77 -21.56 -23.43
N HIS A 242 30.11 -20.79 -24.46
CA HIS A 242 30.51 -21.34 -25.75
C HIS A 242 32.02 -21.12 -25.99
N PRO A 243 32.86 -22.06 -25.58
CA PRO A 243 34.25 -22.11 -26.07
C PRO A 243 34.23 -22.59 -27.52
N ASN A 244 34.90 -21.85 -28.40
CA ASN A 244 35.23 -22.24 -29.76
C ASN A 244 36.11 -23.50 -29.77
#